data_9fc546f127bc143cacafe923b5c2f3e0
#
_entry.id   9fc546f127bc143cacafe923b5c2f3e0
#
_cell.length_a   1.000
_cell.length_b   1.000
_cell.length_c   1.000
_cell.angle_alpha   90.00
_cell.angle_beta   90.00
_cell.angle_gamma   90.00
#
_symmetry.space_group_name_H-M   'P 1'
#
loop_
_entity.id
_entity.type
_entity.pdbx_description
1 polymer ?
#
loop_
_entity_poly.entity_id
_entity_poly.type
_entity_poly.pdbx_seq_one_letter_code
_entity_poly.pdbx_strand_id
1 'polypeptide(L)'
;MNFTKGEVIAINKPLGMTSFGALAFVRTRICKRLGVIKIGHAGTLDPLATGVLVLCTGRLTKRIEEFQLHGKEYVATLQFGATTPSYDMEHPVNETFPTDAITRESLEQVLTQFVGDIEQIPPTFSACKVNGQRAYDLRRNGADVELKPKHIRIDSIELMDFSPETMQATIRVACGKGTYIRALARDIGRALQSGAYLTQLCRTKSGDSHIENCLSLDTFDEWLAQQTIETDDDAQQPSQTPQV
;
A
#
# COMPACT_ATOMS: atom_id res chain seq x y z
N MET A 1 25.31 -5.04 6.70
CA MET A 1 24.42 -4.25 5.79
C MET A 1 25.17 -3.04 5.25
N ASN A 2 24.94 -2.69 4.00
CA ASN A 2 25.54 -1.49 3.39
C ASN A 2 24.45 -0.56 2.84
N PHE A 3 24.00 0.37 3.66
CA PHE A 3 22.90 1.30 3.31
C PHE A 3 23.29 2.29 2.18
N THR A 4 24.57 2.53 1.93
CA THR A 4 25.05 3.39 0.85
C THR A 4 25.03 2.67 -0.49
N LYS A 5 25.49 1.41 -0.55
CA LYS A 5 25.35 0.57 -1.74
C LYS A 5 23.89 0.27 -2.03
N GLY A 6 23.10 -0.01 -1.01
CA GLY A 6 21.66 -0.17 -1.08
C GLY A 6 21.13 -1.40 -0.41
N GLU A 7 20.17 -1.19 0.47
CA GLU A 7 19.42 -2.23 1.19
C GLU A 7 17.94 -2.10 0.90
N VAL A 8 17.25 -3.24 0.96
CA VAL A 8 15.79 -3.29 0.94
C VAL A 8 15.31 -3.55 2.37
N ILE A 9 14.48 -2.66 2.89
CA ILE A 9 13.92 -2.76 4.24
C ILE A 9 12.41 -2.82 4.11
N ALA A 10 11.77 -3.89 4.57
CA ALA A 10 10.33 -3.99 4.67
C ALA A 10 9.89 -3.64 6.09
N ILE A 11 9.01 -2.67 6.22
CA ILE A 11 8.42 -2.26 7.50
C ILE A 11 6.92 -2.50 7.50
N ASN A 12 6.36 -2.82 8.66
CA ASN A 12 4.92 -2.81 8.89
C ASN A 12 4.49 -1.37 9.22
N LYS A 13 3.92 -0.67 8.23
CA LYS A 13 3.45 0.71 8.43
C LYS A 13 2.25 0.72 9.39
N PRO A 14 2.31 1.44 10.50
CA PRO A 14 1.18 1.53 11.42
C PRO A 14 0.03 2.36 10.87
N LEU A 15 -1.15 2.17 11.46
CA LEU A 15 -2.35 2.95 11.18
C LEU A 15 -2.12 4.45 11.51
N GLY A 16 -2.73 5.33 10.74
CA GLY A 16 -2.69 6.78 10.94
C GLY A 16 -1.41 7.47 10.46
N MET A 17 -0.38 6.71 10.11
CA MET A 17 0.88 7.26 9.61
C MET A 17 0.92 7.28 8.07
N THR A 18 1.40 8.38 7.48
CA THR A 18 1.65 8.43 6.03
C THR A 18 2.86 7.56 5.66
N SER A 19 2.92 7.06 4.42
CA SER A 19 4.11 6.36 3.91
C SER A 19 5.38 7.22 3.98
N PHE A 20 5.25 8.53 3.74
CA PHE A 20 6.36 9.46 3.88
C PHE A 20 6.77 9.64 5.36
N GLY A 21 5.82 9.68 6.29
CA GLY A 21 6.09 9.73 7.74
C GLY A 21 6.88 8.51 8.21
N ALA A 22 6.46 7.31 7.78
CA ALA A 22 7.16 6.07 8.10
C ALA A 22 8.58 6.03 7.50
N LEU A 23 8.73 6.48 6.24
CA LEU A 23 10.05 6.63 5.60
C LEU A 23 10.92 7.63 6.36
N ALA A 24 10.38 8.79 6.75
CA ALA A 24 11.11 9.82 7.48
C ALA A 24 11.58 9.32 8.85
N PHE A 25 10.76 8.53 9.53
CA PHE A 25 11.12 7.87 10.80
C PHE A 25 12.37 6.99 10.61
N VAL A 26 12.35 6.09 9.64
CA VAL A 26 13.48 5.18 9.31
C VAL A 26 14.71 5.96 8.86
N ARG A 27 14.52 6.93 7.97
CA ARG A 27 15.61 7.77 7.45
C ARG A 27 16.34 8.50 8.56
N THR A 28 15.62 9.13 9.48
CA THR A 28 16.21 9.89 10.59
C THR A 28 17.13 9.01 11.43
N ARG A 29 16.73 7.77 11.71
CA ARG A 29 17.50 6.81 12.52
C ARG A 29 18.74 6.32 11.80
N ILE A 30 18.62 5.95 10.56
CA ILE A 30 19.77 5.51 9.74
C ILE A 30 20.73 6.68 9.56
N CYS A 31 20.26 7.87 9.19
CA CYS A 31 21.10 9.04 8.96
C CYS A 31 21.79 9.55 10.24
N LYS A 32 21.15 9.42 11.40
CA LYS A 32 21.77 9.75 12.70
C LYS A 32 23.01 8.88 12.98
N ARG A 33 23.01 7.64 12.52
CA ARG A 33 24.11 6.68 12.73
C ARG A 33 25.21 6.76 11.64
N LEU A 34 24.81 7.05 10.38
CA LEU A 34 25.66 6.88 9.21
C LEU A 34 25.87 8.17 8.36
N GLY A 35 25.29 9.30 8.79
CA GLY A 35 25.25 10.49 7.96
C GLY A 35 24.14 10.43 6.89
N VAL A 36 24.23 11.30 5.89
CA VAL A 36 23.14 11.48 4.92
C VAL A 36 23.05 10.32 3.94
N ILE A 37 21.98 9.56 4.03
CA ILE A 37 21.66 8.43 3.14
C ILE A 37 20.34 8.70 2.41
N LYS A 38 20.33 8.46 1.09
CA LYS A 38 19.11 8.54 0.29
C LYS A 38 18.22 7.33 0.58
N ILE A 39 16.93 7.57 0.88
CA ILE A 39 15.92 6.51 1.09
C ILE A 39 14.65 6.88 0.36
N GLY A 40 14.01 5.90 -0.27
CA GLY A 40 12.72 6.03 -0.93
C GLY A 40 11.85 4.80 -0.70
N HIS A 41 10.53 4.91 -0.92
CA HIS A 41 9.59 3.78 -0.78
C HIS A 41 9.04 3.29 -2.11
N ALA A 42 8.79 2.00 -2.22
CA ALA A 42 8.27 1.33 -3.40
C ALA A 42 6.75 1.07 -3.29
N GLY A 43 5.96 2.12 -3.41
CA GLY A 43 4.51 2.06 -3.40
C GLY A 43 3.88 2.64 -2.14
N THR A 44 3.10 3.69 -2.33
CA THR A 44 2.39 4.40 -1.27
C THR A 44 1.32 3.52 -0.63
N LEU A 45 1.17 3.62 0.68
CA LEU A 45 -0.01 3.25 1.45
C LEU A 45 -0.67 4.52 1.97
N ASP A 46 -1.99 4.56 1.91
CA ASP A 46 -2.77 5.66 2.49
C ASP A 46 -2.58 5.70 4.03
N PRO A 47 -2.86 6.83 4.70
CA PRO A 47 -2.70 6.91 6.16
C PRO A 47 -3.50 5.86 6.93
N LEU A 48 -4.73 5.56 6.47
CA LEU A 48 -5.61 4.56 7.10
C LEU A 48 -5.29 3.12 6.70
N ALA A 49 -4.38 2.89 5.73
CA ALA A 49 -3.89 1.56 5.40
C ALA A 49 -2.69 1.18 6.26
N THR A 50 -2.57 -0.09 6.59
CA THR A 50 -1.44 -0.68 7.33
C THR A 50 -0.65 -1.67 6.47
N GLY A 51 0.41 -2.24 7.01
CA GLY A 51 1.11 -3.39 6.43
C GLY A 51 2.39 -3.03 5.67
N VAL A 52 2.79 -3.91 4.78
CA VAL A 52 4.09 -3.93 4.13
C VAL A 52 4.40 -2.65 3.37
N LEU A 53 5.39 -1.89 3.82
CA LEU A 53 5.98 -0.77 3.10
C LEU A 53 7.46 -1.06 2.82
N VAL A 54 7.78 -1.26 1.55
CA VAL A 54 9.15 -1.55 1.11
C VAL A 54 9.91 -0.24 0.94
N LEU A 55 11.05 -0.12 1.60
CA LEU A 55 11.99 0.99 1.53
C LEU A 55 13.27 0.53 0.82
N CYS A 56 13.83 1.38 -0.03
CA CYS A 56 15.12 1.17 -0.68
C CYS A 56 16.08 2.27 -0.22
N THR A 57 17.33 1.89 0.09
CA THR A 57 18.38 2.84 0.52
C THR A 57 19.46 3.03 -0.55
N GLY A 58 20.26 4.06 -0.43
CA GLY A 58 21.44 4.30 -1.23
C GLY A 58 21.19 4.22 -2.74
N ARG A 59 22.02 3.44 -3.43
CA ARG A 59 21.95 3.27 -4.90
C ARG A 59 20.69 2.55 -5.36
N LEU A 60 20.08 1.68 -4.51
CA LEU A 60 18.83 0.99 -4.85
C LEU A 60 17.61 1.93 -4.97
N THR A 61 17.71 3.17 -4.49
CA THR A 61 16.64 4.17 -4.72
C THR A 61 16.41 4.45 -6.21
N LYS A 62 17.40 4.22 -7.08
CA LYS A 62 17.27 4.35 -8.53
C LYS A 62 16.45 3.22 -9.17
N ARG A 63 16.26 2.11 -8.45
CA ARG A 63 15.53 0.92 -8.90
C ARG A 63 14.16 0.75 -8.23
N ILE A 64 13.67 1.77 -7.54
CA ILE A 64 12.36 1.73 -6.84
C ILE A 64 11.22 1.34 -7.79
N GLU A 65 11.26 1.77 -9.04
CA GLU A 65 10.23 1.44 -10.03
C GLU A 65 10.13 -0.08 -10.28
N GLU A 66 11.23 -0.81 -10.23
CA GLU A 66 11.25 -2.28 -10.37
C GLU A 66 10.48 -2.92 -9.21
N PHE A 67 10.71 -2.48 -7.97
CA PHE A 67 9.96 -2.97 -6.80
C PHE A 67 8.47 -2.59 -6.85
N GLN A 68 8.13 -1.48 -7.51
CA GLN A 68 6.72 -1.10 -7.70
C GLN A 68 5.99 -2.02 -8.67
N LEU A 69 6.68 -2.70 -9.60
CA LEU A 69 6.08 -3.62 -10.56
C LEU A 69 5.64 -4.96 -9.92
N HIS A 70 6.24 -5.35 -8.81
CA HIS A 70 5.90 -6.59 -8.13
C HIS A 70 4.43 -6.64 -7.74
N GLY A 71 3.85 -7.85 -7.70
CA GLY A 71 2.50 -8.09 -7.20
C GLY A 71 2.32 -7.68 -5.75
N LYS A 72 1.10 -7.37 -5.36
CA LYS A 72 0.71 -7.02 -3.99
C LYS A 72 -0.46 -7.89 -3.55
N GLU A 73 -0.53 -8.14 -2.25
CA GLU A 73 -1.69 -8.75 -1.62
C GLU A 73 -2.21 -7.84 -0.52
N TYR A 74 -3.52 -7.76 -0.45
CA TYR A 74 -4.23 -6.95 0.55
C TYR A 74 -5.31 -7.80 1.23
N VAL A 75 -5.51 -7.54 2.52
CA VAL A 75 -6.73 -7.89 3.24
C VAL A 75 -7.49 -6.60 3.50
N ALA A 76 -8.74 -6.55 3.07
CA ALA A 76 -9.58 -5.37 3.10
C ALA A 76 -10.95 -5.70 3.67
N THR A 77 -11.45 -4.87 4.60
CA THR A 77 -12.82 -4.94 5.10
C THR A 77 -13.64 -3.83 4.47
N LEU A 78 -14.73 -4.24 3.80
CA LEU A 78 -15.68 -3.37 3.13
C LEU A 78 -16.92 -3.21 4.00
N GLN A 79 -17.43 -1.98 4.12
CA GLN A 79 -18.76 -1.67 4.63
C GLN A 79 -19.68 -1.42 3.46
N PHE A 80 -20.80 -2.17 3.37
CA PHE A 80 -21.84 -1.97 2.37
C PHE A 80 -22.96 -1.06 2.89
N GLY A 81 -23.78 -0.56 1.96
CA GLY A 81 -24.94 0.28 2.25
C GLY A 81 -24.63 1.77 2.37
N ALA A 82 -23.38 2.18 2.18
CA ALA A 82 -22.99 3.58 2.22
C ALA A 82 -21.75 3.86 1.36
N THR A 83 -21.51 5.13 1.06
CA THR A 83 -20.26 5.60 0.46
C THR A 83 -19.67 6.75 1.25
N THR A 84 -18.37 7.00 1.04
CA THR A 84 -17.66 8.19 1.48
C THR A 84 -16.97 8.82 0.26
N PRO A 85 -16.64 10.11 0.26
CA PRO A 85 -15.96 10.76 -0.86
C PRO A 85 -14.61 10.16 -1.23
N SER A 86 -13.90 9.57 -0.25
CA SER A 86 -12.59 8.91 -0.43
C SER A 86 -12.67 7.40 -0.60
N TYR A 87 -13.85 6.80 -0.43
CA TYR A 87 -14.11 5.35 -0.39
C TYR A 87 -13.32 4.63 0.71
N ASP A 88 -13.02 5.35 1.80
CA ASP A 88 -12.47 4.88 3.06
C ASP A 88 -13.01 5.75 4.22
N MET A 89 -12.47 5.60 5.43
CA MET A 89 -12.90 6.34 6.62
C MET A 89 -12.24 7.73 6.78
N GLU A 90 -11.55 8.25 5.77
CA GLU A 90 -10.96 9.60 5.85
C GLU A 90 -12.04 10.70 5.87
N HIS A 91 -13.19 10.43 5.25
CA HIS A 91 -14.34 11.35 5.20
C HIS A 91 -15.59 10.67 5.76
N PRO A 92 -16.55 11.46 6.28
CA PRO A 92 -17.83 10.91 6.74
C PRO A 92 -18.65 10.36 5.57
N VAL A 93 -19.60 9.48 5.90
CA VAL A 93 -20.60 8.97 4.95
C VAL A 93 -21.34 10.13 4.30
N ASN A 94 -21.42 10.11 2.97
CA ASN A 94 -22.09 11.13 2.17
C ASN A 94 -23.37 10.64 1.48
N GLU A 95 -23.52 9.32 1.33
CA GLU A 95 -24.66 8.71 0.65
C GLU A 95 -24.93 7.31 1.21
N THR A 96 -26.22 6.94 1.29
CA THR A 96 -26.65 5.61 1.78
C THR A 96 -27.47 4.89 0.70
N PHE A 97 -27.44 3.55 0.73
CA PHE A 97 -28.02 2.67 -0.26
C PHE A 97 -28.71 1.48 0.39
N PRO A 98 -29.69 0.84 -0.27
CA PRO A 98 -30.27 -0.41 0.20
C PRO A 98 -29.25 -1.55 0.22
N THR A 99 -29.46 -2.51 1.10
CA THR A 99 -28.57 -3.68 1.27
C THR A 99 -29.32 -5.02 1.23
N ASP A 100 -30.66 -5.01 1.06
CA ASP A 100 -31.51 -6.18 1.14
C ASP A 100 -31.13 -7.32 0.15
N ALA A 101 -30.54 -6.94 -0.98
CA ALA A 101 -30.10 -7.88 -2.02
C ALA A 101 -28.67 -8.40 -1.82
N ILE A 102 -27.96 -7.94 -0.77
CA ILE A 102 -26.57 -8.35 -0.52
C ILE A 102 -26.57 -9.60 0.35
N THR A 103 -26.21 -10.72 -0.26
CA THR A 103 -26.00 -12.01 0.39
C THR A 103 -24.59 -12.50 0.14
N ARG A 104 -24.13 -13.52 0.85
CA ARG A 104 -22.84 -14.16 0.60
C ARG A 104 -22.74 -14.61 -0.87
N GLU A 105 -23.79 -15.24 -1.39
CA GLU A 105 -23.82 -15.77 -2.75
C GLU A 105 -23.76 -14.67 -3.79
N SER A 106 -24.54 -13.57 -3.64
CA SER A 106 -24.50 -12.43 -4.56
C SER A 106 -23.14 -11.74 -4.54
N LEU A 107 -22.52 -11.64 -3.36
CA LEU A 107 -21.18 -11.09 -3.21
C LEU A 107 -20.11 -11.98 -3.89
N GLU A 108 -20.10 -13.29 -3.63
CA GLU A 108 -19.18 -14.23 -4.28
C GLU A 108 -19.30 -14.17 -5.79
N GLN A 109 -20.51 -14.11 -6.33
CA GLN A 109 -20.75 -13.97 -7.77
C GLN A 109 -20.20 -12.66 -8.32
N VAL A 110 -20.42 -11.54 -7.65
CA VAL A 110 -19.93 -10.22 -8.08
C VAL A 110 -18.41 -10.15 -8.04
N LEU A 111 -17.75 -10.72 -7.03
CA LEU A 111 -16.29 -10.70 -6.91
C LEU A 111 -15.60 -11.35 -8.12
N THR A 112 -16.20 -12.37 -8.76
CA THR A 112 -15.64 -13.00 -9.94
C THR A 112 -15.48 -12.07 -11.14
N GLN A 113 -16.30 -11.01 -11.23
CA GLN A 113 -16.29 -10.04 -12.33
C GLN A 113 -15.05 -9.14 -12.30
N PHE A 114 -14.38 -9.06 -11.17
CA PHE A 114 -13.21 -8.19 -10.96
C PHE A 114 -11.88 -8.94 -11.06
N VAL A 115 -11.89 -10.25 -11.33
CA VAL A 115 -10.67 -11.04 -11.52
C VAL A 115 -10.23 -10.99 -12.98
N GLY A 116 -8.93 -10.82 -13.22
CA GLY A 116 -8.32 -10.70 -14.55
C GLY A 116 -7.87 -9.27 -14.86
N ASP A 117 -7.78 -8.99 -16.15
CA ASP A 117 -7.43 -7.67 -16.66
C ASP A 117 -8.69 -6.82 -16.77
N ILE A 118 -8.77 -5.74 -16.00
CA ILE A 118 -9.94 -4.85 -15.93
C ILE A 118 -9.54 -3.38 -16.08
N GLU A 119 -10.51 -2.55 -16.42
CA GLU A 119 -10.38 -1.09 -16.36
C GLU A 119 -10.87 -0.58 -15.01
N GLN A 120 -10.06 0.21 -14.34
CA GLN A 120 -10.41 0.85 -13.06
C GLN A 120 -10.24 2.36 -13.15
N ILE A 121 -11.26 3.11 -12.77
CA ILE A 121 -11.15 4.56 -12.56
C ILE A 121 -10.57 4.79 -11.16
N PRO A 122 -9.37 5.39 -11.04
CA PRO A 122 -8.76 5.70 -9.73
C PRO A 122 -9.69 6.57 -8.87
N PRO A 123 -9.57 6.54 -7.53
CA PRO A 123 -10.29 7.47 -6.69
C PRO A 123 -9.74 8.90 -6.88
N THR A 124 -10.62 9.91 -6.78
CA THR A 124 -10.23 11.33 -6.92
C THR A 124 -9.24 11.76 -5.83
N PHE A 125 -9.36 11.20 -4.62
CA PHE A 125 -8.40 11.36 -3.53
C PHE A 125 -7.22 10.37 -3.70
N SER A 126 -6.39 10.58 -4.73
CA SER A 126 -5.24 9.71 -5.00
C SER A 126 -4.01 10.48 -5.46
N ALA A 127 -2.85 9.81 -5.44
CA ALA A 127 -1.59 10.34 -5.98
C ALA A 127 -1.55 10.32 -7.52
N CYS A 128 -2.64 9.95 -8.19
CA CYS A 128 -2.75 9.99 -9.64
C CYS A 128 -2.54 11.42 -10.15
N LYS A 129 -1.75 11.58 -11.22
CA LYS A 129 -1.48 12.91 -11.78
C LYS A 129 -2.46 13.22 -12.91
N VAL A 130 -3.03 14.42 -12.88
CA VAL A 130 -3.82 15.03 -13.95
C VAL A 130 -3.11 16.33 -14.33
N ASN A 131 -2.69 16.46 -15.58
CA ASN A 131 -1.94 17.62 -16.08
C ASN A 131 -0.70 17.99 -15.20
N GLY A 132 0.01 16.96 -14.68
CA GLY A 132 1.20 17.15 -13.85
C GLY A 132 0.94 17.38 -12.35
N GLN A 133 -0.29 17.67 -11.94
CA GLN A 133 -0.70 17.88 -10.55
C GLN A 133 -1.35 16.61 -9.99
N ARG A 134 -1.23 16.37 -8.68
CA ARG A 134 -1.87 15.22 -8.03
C ARG A 134 -3.38 15.43 -7.94
N ALA A 135 -4.18 14.42 -8.26
CA ALA A 135 -5.63 14.47 -8.15
C ALA A 135 -6.10 14.84 -6.74
N TYR A 136 -5.42 14.34 -5.72
CA TYR A 136 -5.66 14.70 -4.32
C TYR A 136 -5.55 16.22 -4.06
N ASP A 137 -4.49 16.87 -4.56
CA ASP A 137 -4.27 18.32 -4.36
C ASP A 137 -5.33 19.14 -5.09
N LEU A 138 -5.71 18.72 -6.30
CA LEU A 138 -6.75 19.36 -7.09
C LEU A 138 -8.12 19.25 -6.38
N ARG A 139 -8.47 18.05 -5.89
CA ARG A 139 -9.76 17.82 -5.22
C ARG A 139 -9.86 18.58 -3.91
N ARG A 140 -8.79 18.64 -3.14
CA ARG A 140 -8.73 19.43 -1.91
C ARG A 140 -8.94 20.92 -2.14
N ASN A 141 -8.54 21.43 -3.29
CA ASN A 141 -8.76 22.82 -3.72
C ASN A 141 -10.13 23.03 -4.39
N GLY A 142 -11.05 22.06 -4.32
CA GLY A 142 -12.42 22.16 -4.84
C GLY A 142 -12.55 21.94 -6.35
N ALA A 143 -11.48 21.59 -7.05
CA ALA A 143 -11.53 21.31 -8.47
C ALA A 143 -12.24 19.98 -8.75
N ASP A 144 -13.08 19.95 -9.78
CA ASP A 144 -13.64 18.72 -10.28
C ASP A 144 -12.59 18.01 -11.15
N VAL A 145 -12.29 16.75 -10.81
CA VAL A 145 -11.19 16.00 -11.43
C VAL A 145 -11.76 14.77 -12.11
N GLU A 146 -11.77 14.79 -13.43
CA GLU A 146 -12.09 13.61 -14.22
C GLU A 146 -10.83 12.76 -14.42
N LEU A 147 -10.88 11.52 -13.94
CA LEU A 147 -9.79 10.56 -14.03
C LEU A 147 -10.09 9.53 -15.13
N LYS A 148 -9.11 9.31 -15.99
CA LYS A 148 -9.21 8.29 -17.04
C LYS A 148 -9.08 6.90 -16.43
N PRO A 149 -9.82 5.90 -16.98
CA PRO A 149 -9.63 4.51 -16.62
C PRO A 149 -8.17 4.06 -16.82
N LYS A 150 -7.73 3.14 -15.99
CA LYS A 150 -6.42 2.49 -16.09
C LYS A 150 -6.61 0.98 -16.18
N HIS A 151 -5.87 0.37 -17.08
CA HIS A 151 -5.76 -1.08 -17.11
C HIS A 151 -4.99 -1.56 -15.88
N ILE A 152 -5.60 -2.44 -15.12
CA ILE A 152 -5.02 -3.10 -13.96
C ILE A 152 -5.30 -4.60 -14.06
N ARG A 153 -4.53 -5.38 -13.30
CA ARG A 153 -4.73 -6.81 -13.17
C ARG A 153 -5.01 -7.18 -11.74
N ILE A 154 -6.06 -7.95 -11.54
CA ILE A 154 -6.37 -8.60 -10.27
C ILE A 154 -6.23 -10.11 -10.50
N ASP A 155 -5.28 -10.73 -9.80
CA ASP A 155 -4.97 -12.15 -9.98
C ASP A 155 -5.98 -13.04 -9.27
N SER A 156 -6.45 -12.62 -8.08
CA SER A 156 -7.49 -13.32 -7.33
C SER A 156 -8.19 -12.38 -6.34
N ILE A 157 -9.46 -12.71 -6.05
CA ILE A 157 -10.23 -12.15 -4.92
C ILE A 157 -10.85 -13.33 -4.18
N GLU A 158 -10.62 -13.41 -2.88
CA GLU A 158 -11.21 -14.41 -1.98
C GLU A 158 -12.10 -13.71 -0.95
N LEU A 159 -13.34 -14.15 -0.82
CA LEU A 159 -14.22 -13.76 0.27
C LEU A 159 -13.83 -14.53 1.53
N MET A 160 -13.17 -13.87 2.48
CA MET A 160 -12.74 -14.49 3.74
C MET A 160 -13.88 -14.56 4.75
N ASP A 161 -14.66 -13.48 4.86
CA ASP A 161 -15.76 -13.39 5.78
C ASP A 161 -16.86 -12.44 5.28
N PHE A 162 -18.11 -12.68 5.69
CA PHE A 162 -19.26 -11.80 5.45
C PHE A 162 -20.22 -11.88 6.64
N SER A 163 -20.53 -10.73 7.22
CA SER A 163 -21.53 -10.55 8.28
C SER A 163 -22.75 -9.81 7.72
N PRO A 164 -23.90 -10.48 7.57
CA PRO A 164 -25.13 -9.84 7.12
C PRO A 164 -25.71 -8.86 8.16
N GLU A 165 -25.42 -9.05 9.45
CA GLU A 165 -25.90 -8.17 10.52
C GLU A 165 -25.25 -6.80 10.46
N THR A 166 -23.96 -6.74 10.14
CA THR A 166 -23.18 -5.49 10.06
C THR A 166 -23.00 -5.01 8.63
N MET A 167 -23.42 -5.79 7.64
CA MET A 167 -23.16 -5.55 6.21
C MET A 167 -21.68 -5.30 5.92
N GLN A 168 -20.81 -6.10 6.54
CA GLN A 168 -19.37 -6.06 6.31
C GLN A 168 -18.88 -7.32 5.64
N ALA A 169 -17.93 -7.16 4.72
CA ALA A 169 -17.18 -8.27 4.14
C ALA A 169 -15.68 -8.03 4.25
N THR A 170 -14.94 -9.10 4.55
CA THR A 170 -13.48 -9.11 4.48
C THR A 170 -13.05 -9.93 3.28
N ILE A 171 -12.26 -9.32 2.41
CA ILE A 171 -11.73 -9.93 1.20
C ILE A 171 -10.21 -9.92 1.20
N ARG A 172 -9.60 -10.96 0.61
CA ARG A 172 -8.18 -11.00 0.23
C ARG A 172 -8.07 -10.74 -1.26
N VAL A 173 -7.19 -9.83 -1.67
CA VAL A 173 -7.00 -9.43 -3.06
C VAL A 173 -5.54 -9.53 -3.42
N ALA A 174 -5.19 -10.39 -4.40
CA ALA A 174 -3.88 -10.40 -5.04
C ALA A 174 -3.97 -9.63 -6.36
N CYS A 175 -3.07 -8.65 -6.58
CA CYS A 175 -3.17 -7.76 -7.73
C CYS A 175 -1.83 -7.18 -8.17
N GLY A 176 -1.81 -6.66 -9.39
CA GLY A 176 -0.69 -5.96 -9.98
C GLY A 176 -0.53 -4.51 -9.51
N LYS A 177 0.51 -3.86 -10.02
CA LYS A 177 0.80 -2.44 -9.80
C LYS A 177 -0.39 -1.57 -10.22
N GLY A 178 -0.66 -0.53 -9.42
CA GLY A 178 -1.60 0.54 -9.78
C GLY A 178 -3.05 0.26 -9.42
N THR A 179 -3.35 -0.90 -8.84
CA THR A 179 -4.68 -1.24 -8.32
C THR A 179 -4.98 -0.42 -7.06
N TYR A 180 -6.14 0.23 -7.06
CA TYR A 180 -6.68 0.97 -5.91
C TYR A 180 -7.76 0.15 -5.23
N ILE A 181 -7.49 -0.37 -4.03
CA ILE A 181 -8.48 -1.21 -3.30
C ILE A 181 -9.70 -0.38 -2.89
N ARG A 182 -9.56 0.93 -2.65
CA ARG A 182 -10.68 1.86 -2.44
C ARG A 182 -11.61 1.95 -3.66
N ALA A 183 -11.03 2.02 -4.86
CA ALA A 183 -11.84 2.00 -6.09
C ALA A 183 -12.49 0.63 -6.31
N LEU A 184 -11.81 -0.47 -5.97
CA LEU A 184 -12.40 -1.81 -6.04
C LEU A 184 -13.60 -1.92 -5.10
N ALA A 185 -13.51 -1.42 -3.85
CA ALA A 185 -14.65 -1.39 -2.92
C ALA A 185 -15.84 -0.63 -3.51
N ARG A 186 -15.61 0.58 -4.07
CA ARG A 186 -16.64 1.34 -4.79
C ARG A 186 -17.29 0.52 -5.89
N ASP A 187 -16.49 -0.13 -6.72
CA ASP A 187 -16.96 -0.82 -7.92
C ASP A 187 -17.73 -2.09 -7.55
N ILE A 188 -17.29 -2.83 -6.51
CA ILE A 188 -18.05 -3.96 -5.93
C ILE A 188 -19.40 -3.47 -5.38
N GLY A 189 -19.43 -2.37 -4.61
CA GLY A 189 -20.67 -1.81 -4.09
C GLY A 189 -21.65 -1.45 -5.22
N ARG A 190 -21.17 -0.82 -6.28
CA ARG A 190 -21.97 -0.48 -7.47
C ARG A 190 -22.50 -1.71 -8.20
N ALA A 191 -21.69 -2.76 -8.36
CA ALA A 191 -22.10 -4.00 -9.01
C ALA A 191 -23.21 -4.72 -8.22
N LEU A 192 -23.25 -4.53 -6.88
CA LEU A 192 -24.32 -4.99 -6.00
C LEU A 192 -25.52 -4.03 -5.94
N GLN A 193 -25.58 -2.99 -6.81
CA GLN A 193 -26.59 -1.94 -6.79
C GLN A 193 -26.69 -1.22 -5.43
N SER A 194 -25.56 -1.09 -4.74
CA SER A 194 -25.41 -0.47 -3.44
C SER A 194 -24.18 0.45 -3.41
N GLY A 195 -23.79 0.92 -2.23
CA GLY A 195 -22.53 1.61 -1.97
C GLY A 195 -21.59 0.74 -1.15
N ALA A 196 -20.28 1.00 -1.28
CA ALA A 196 -19.30 0.43 -0.35
C ALA A 196 -18.09 1.35 -0.19
N TYR A 197 -17.46 1.25 0.98
CA TYR A 197 -16.18 1.89 1.33
C TYR A 197 -15.35 0.98 2.24
N LEU A 198 -14.05 1.25 2.32
CA LEU A 198 -13.15 0.48 3.18
C LEU A 198 -13.21 0.97 4.62
N THR A 199 -13.38 0.05 5.55
CA THR A 199 -13.19 0.29 6.99
C THR A 199 -11.80 -0.14 7.47
N GLN A 200 -11.19 -1.14 6.80
CA GLN A 200 -9.82 -1.58 7.07
C GLN A 200 -9.11 -1.95 5.78
N LEU A 201 -7.82 -1.66 5.73
CA LEU A 201 -6.95 -2.06 4.64
C LEU A 201 -5.57 -2.41 5.19
N CYS A 202 -5.13 -3.63 4.92
CA CYS A 202 -3.78 -4.10 5.25
C CYS A 202 -3.11 -4.67 4.01
N ARG A 203 -1.93 -4.14 3.63
CA ARG A 203 -1.10 -4.78 2.61
C ARG A 203 -0.29 -5.90 3.25
N THR A 204 -0.67 -7.14 3.01
CA THR A 204 -0.04 -8.33 3.60
C THR A 204 1.21 -8.75 2.85
N LYS A 205 1.31 -8.38 1.54
CA LYS A 205 2.47 -8.73 0.71
C LYS A 205 2.81 -7.62 -0.29
N SER A 206 4.11 -7.46 -0.57
CA SER A 206 4.62 -6.61 -1.66
C SER A 206 5.90 -7.24 -2.24
N GLY A 207 5.82 -7.84 -3.43
CA GLY A 207 6.88 -8.68 -3.97
C GLY A 207 7.17 -9.86 -3.04
N ASP A 208 8.42 -10.03 -2.66
CA ASP A 208 8.88 -11.08 -1.74
C ASP A 208 8.76 -10.69 -0.27
N SER A 209 8.32 -9.46 0.03
CA SER A 209 8.15 -9.01 1.41
C SER A 209 6.76 -9.38 1.92
N HIS A 210 6.68 -10.13 3.01
CA HIS A 210 5.48 -10.56 3.70
C HIS A 210 5.37 -9.84 5.06
N ILE A 211 4.16 -9.57 5.52
CA ILE A 211 3.90 -8.76 6.70
C ILE A 211 4.51 -9.36 7.97
N GLU A 212 4.52 -10.69 8.09
CA GLU A 212 5.09 -11.43 9.22
C GLU A 212 6.60 -11.24 9.35
N ASN A 213 7.28 -10.87 8.25
CA ASN A 213 8.72 -10.65 8.19
C ASN A 213 9.09 -9.15 8.22
N CYS A 214 8.10 -8.27 8.34
CA CYS A 214 8.33 -6.83 8.36
C CYS A 214 8.79 -6.34 9.71
N LEU A 215 9.69 -5.35 9.70
CA LEU A 215 10.13 -4.67 10.92
C LEU A 215 9.00 -3.78 11.46
N SER A 216 8.75 -3.85 12.77
CA SER A 216 7.97 -2.85 13.47
C SER A 216 8.76 -1.56 13.63
N LEU A 217 8.09 -0.41 13.55
CA LEU A 217 8.72 0.86 13.84
C LEU A 217 9.10 0.97 15.33
N ASP A 218 8.35 0.32 16.23
CA ASP A 218 8.59 0.36 17.67
C ASP A 218 9.91 -0.33 18.06
N THR A 219 10.30 -1.39 17.32
CA THR A 219 11.53 -2.16 17.56
C THR A 219 12.65 -1.80 16.57
N PHE A 220 12.44 -0.80 15.73
CA PHE A 220 13.39 -0.46 14.66
C PHE A 220 14.76 -0.02 15.18
N ASP A 221 14.81 0.74 16.28
CA ASP A 221 16.06 1.21 16.86
C ASP A 221 16.90 0.04 17.44
N GLU A 222 16.24 -0.94 18.08
CA GLU A 222 16.89 -2.15 18.59
C GLU A 222 17.42 -3.01 17.43
N TRP A 223 16.60 -3.22 16.41
CA TRP A 223 17.01 -3.93 15.20
C TRP A 223 18.22 -3.26 14.55
N LEU A 224 18.19 -1.93 14.37
CA LEU A 224 19.30 -1.19 13.76
C LEU A 224 20.58 -1.27 14.58
N ALA A 225 20.48 -1.28 15.91
CA ALA A 225 21.63 -1.41 16.81
C ALA A 225 22.36 -2.75 16.66
N GLN A 226 21.64 -3.82 16.33
CA GLN A 226 22.19 -5.17 16.14
C GLN A 226 22.84 -5.37 14.77
N GLN A 227 22.66 -4.43 13.82
CA GLN A 227 23.22 -4.62 12.49
C GLN A 227 24.70 -4.30 12.44
N THR A 228 25.49 -5.21 11.85
CA THR A 228 26.86 -4.92 11.40
C THR A 228 26.75 -4.08 10.13
N ILE A 229 27.25 -2.85 10.21
CA ILE A 229 27.16 -1.88 9.11
C ILE A 229 28.53 -1.76 8.46
N GLU A 230 28.58 -2.02 7.15
CA GLU A 230 29.76 -1.83 6.31
C GLU A 230 29.69 -0.42 5.72
N THR A 231 30.82 0.30 5.77
CA THR A 231 31.03 1.57 5.06
C THR A 231 31.76 1.32 3.74
N ASP A 232 31.66 2.25 2.80
CA ASP A 232 32.37 2.13 1.50
C ASP A 232 33.91 2.10 1.68
N ASP A 233 34.45 2.58 2.80
CA ASP A 233 35.88 2.58 3.13
C ASP A 233 36.38 1.17 3.51
N ASP A 234 35.54 0.30 4.05
CA ASP A 234 35.91 -1.06 4.43
C ASP A 234 36.22 -1.96 3.21
N ALA A 235 35.77 -1.57 2.02
CA ALA A 235 35.99 -2.31 0.77
C ALA A 235 37.39 -2.09 0.15
N GLN A 236 38.23 -1.19 0.70
CA GLN A 236 39.55 -0.83 0.15
C GLN A 236 40.73 -1.40 0.96
N GLN A 237 40.51 -2.19 2.02
CA GLN A 237 41.63 -2.88 2.67
C GLN A 237 41.98 -4.16 1.89
N PRO A 238 43.16 -4.21 1.25
CA PRO A 238 43.65 -5.46 0.65
C PRO A 238 43.89 -6.47 1.78
N SER A 239 43.40 -7.70 1.58
CA SER A 239 43.66 -8.83 2.42
C SER A 239 45.19 -8.94 2.65
N GLN A 240 45.65 -8.65 3.87
CA GLN A 240 47.00 -8.98 4.26
C GLN A 240 47.12 -10.52 4.30
N THR A 241 47.72 -11.08 3.26
CA THR A 241 48.12 -12.47 3.24
C THR A 241 49.19 -12.64 4.30
N PRO A 242 49.11 -13.59 5.23
CA PRO A 242 50.21 -13.89 6.14
C PRO A 242 51.37 -14.44 5.32
N GLN A 243 52.48 -13.71 5.33
CA GLN A 243 53.74 -14.32 4.90
C GLN A 243 54.17 -15.38 5.90
N VAL A 244 54.31 -16.61 5.41
CA VAL A 244 54.93 -17.73 6.09
C VAL A 244 56.44 -17.61 5.91
#